data_ecd9569092af24308e4c15e9b6dbae9e
#
_entry.id   ecd9569092af24308e4c15e9b6dbae9e
#
_cell.length_a   1.000
_cell.length_b   1.000
_cell.length_c   1.000
_cell.angle_alpha   90.00
_cell.angle_beta   90.00
_cell.angle_gamma   90.00
#
_symmetry.space_group_name_H-M   'P 1'
#
loop_
_entity.id
_entity.type
_entity.pdbx_description
1 polymer ?
#
loop_
_entity_poly.entity_id
_entity_poly.type
_entity_poly.pdbx_seq_one_letter_code
_entity_poly.pdbx_strand_id
1 'polypeptide(L)'
;MNTSHLPDPIYLKECFELDPASPSHLKWKEDRPLHHFNSERSYKMWKAKESGKRITNLNTDGYYIVYTNTINNKVTRFKAHRIIYVIANNTNDFQNLLIHHIY
;
A
#
# COMPACT_ATOMS: atom_id res chain seq x y z
N MET A 1 19.39 3.94 5.50
CA MET A 1 18.89 3.88 5.13
C MET A 1 17.80 3.85 5.00
N ASN A 2 17.33 4.11 4.85
CA ASN A 2 16.30 4.05 4.88
C ASN A 2 15.57 3.59 4.03
N THR A 3 15.38 3.10 3.92
CA THR A 3 14.67 2.43 3.16
C THR A 3 13.31 2.61 3.15
N SER A 4 12.82 3.49 3.67
CA SER A 4 11.50 3.62 3.76
C SER A 4 10.90 4.39 2.72
N HIS A 5 11.31 4.21 1.53
CA HIS A 5 10.76 4.91 0.43
C HIS A 5 9.46 4.29 0.03
N LEU A 6 8.40 4.73 0.62
CA LEU A 6 7.07 4.39 0.15
C LEU A 6 6.80 5.13 -1.14
N PRO A 7 5.96 4.57 -2.00
CA PRO A 7 5.57 5.27 -3.21
C PRO A 7 4.86 6.58 -2.91
N ASP A 8 4.74 7.38 -3.94
CA ASP A 8 4.05 8.66 -3.89
C ASP A 8 2.65 8.49 -3.31
N PRO A 9 2.19 9.42 -2.48
CA PRO A 9 0.83 9.35 -1.94
C PRO A 9 -0.25 9.22 -3.00
N ILE A 10 -0.07 9.86 -4.16
CA ILE A 10 -1.04 9.74 -5.23
C ILE A 10 -1.13 8.31 -5.73
N TYR A 11 0.03 7.66 -5.90
CA TYR A 11 0.07 6.28 -6.33
C TYR A 11 -0.64 5.37 -5.32
N LEU A 12 -0.35 5.57 -4.05
CA LEU A 12 -0.96 4.73 -3.02
C LEU A 12 -2.47 4.94 -2.93
N LYS A 13 -2.92 6.18 -3.11
CA LYS A 13 -4.36 6.45 -3.13
C LYS A 13 -5.04 5.81 -4.32
N GLU A 14 -4.32 5.61 -5.40
CA GLU A 14 -4.85 4.93 -6.56
C GLU A 14 -4.89 3.42 -6.38
N CYS A 15 -4.06 2.89 -5.49
CA CYS A 15 -4.01 1.45 -5.23
C CYS A 15 -4.95 1.01 -4.14
N PHE A 16 -5.06 1.80 -3.08
CA PHE A 16 -5.71 1.37 -1.84
C PHE A 16 -6.73 2.37 -1.36
N GLU A 17 -7.62 1.91 -0.51
CA GLU A 17 -8.52 2.80 0.20
C GLU A 17 -8.63 2.35 1.64
N LEU A 18 -8.96 3.28 2.52
CA LEU A 18 -9.12 2.97 3.93
C LEU A 18 -10.44 2.26 4.12
N ASP A 19 -10.42 1.19 4.92
CA ASP A 19 -11.61 0.39 5.16
C ASP A 19 -11.66 0.01 6.63
N PRO A 20 -12.49 0.68 7.42
CA PRO A 20 -12.57 0.37 8.85
C PRO A 20 -12.98 -1.06 9.15
N ALA A 21 -13.63 -1.73 8.20
CA ALA A 21 -14.04 -3.11 8.41
C ALA A 21 -12.92 -4.10 8.14
N SER A 22 -11.81 -3.66 7.53
CA SER A 22 -10.68 -4.53 7.30
C SER A 22 -9.87 -4.68 8.58
N PRO A 23 -9.32 -5.85 8.88
CA PRO A 23 -8.49 -6.00 10.08
C PRO A 23 -7.27 -5.09 10.06
N SER A 24 -6.76 -4.76 8.88
CA SER A 24 -5.63 -3.83 8.77
C SER A 24 -6.08 -2.40 8.53
N HIS A 25 -7.38 -2.17 8.40
CA HIS A 25 -7.99 -0.90 8.03
C HIS A 25 -7.64 -0.46 6.60
N LEU A 26 -7.17 -1.38 5.78
CA LEU A 26 -6.75 -1.09 4.42
C LEU A 26 -7.29 -2.15 3.48
N LYS A 27 -7.64 -1.76 2.27
CA LYS A 27 -8.00 -2.73 1.25
C LYS A 27 -7.56 -2.21 -0.11
N TRP A 28 -7.44 -3.13 -1.08
CA TRP A 28 -7.20 -2.77 -2.47
C TRP A 28 -8.43 -2.08 -3.02
N LYS A 29 -8.23 -1.11 -3.89
CA LYS A 29 -9.34 -0.57 -4.66
C LYS A 29 -9.82 -1.63 -5.64
N GLU A 30 -11.03 -1.46 -6.13
CA GLU A 30 -11.57 -2.39 -7.10
C GLU A 30 -10.92 -2.22 -8.46
N ASP A 31 -10.35 -1.06 -8.73
CA ASP A 31 -9.70 -0.82 -9.99
C ASP A 31 -8.48 0.09 -9.78
N ARG A 32 -7.54 0.00 -10.70
CA ARG A 32 -6.33 0.81 -10.69
C ARG A 32 -6.03 1.29 -12.10
N PRO A 33 -5.37 2.46 -12.24
CA PRO A 33 -5.00 2.96 -13.57
C PRO A 33 -4.08 1.96 -14.29
N LEU A 34 -4.26 1.86 -15.59
CA LEU A 34 -3.44 0.94 -16.38
C LEU A 34 -1.95 1.31 -16.34
N HIS A 35 -1.63 2.58 -16.15
CA HIS A 35 -0.21 2.97 -16.14
C HIS A 35 0.54 2.43 -14.92
N HIS A 36 -0.17 1.85 -13.93
CA HIS A 36 0.51 1.17 -12.83
C HIS A 36 1.14 -0.15 -13.26
N PHE A 37 0.82 -0.64 -14.44
CA PHE A 37 1.21 -1.99 -14.86
C PHE A 37 2.07 -1.94 -16.11
N ASN A 38 2.94 -2.94 -16.25
CA ASN A 38 3.79 -3.04 -17.43
C ASN A 38 3.02 -3.49 -18.67
N SER A 39 1.89 -4.15 -18.49
CA SER A 39 1.13 -4.69 -19.58
C SER A 39 -0.32 -4.85 -19.16
N GLU A 40 -1.18 -4.98 -20.13
CA GLU A 40 -2.59 -5.25 -19.89
C GLU A 40 -2.77 -6.60 -19.19
N ARG A 41 -1.93 -7.54 -19.51
CA ARG A 41 -1.98 -8.85 -18.87
C ARG A 41 -1.72 -8.73 -17.37
N SER A 42 -0.72 -7.95 -16.98
CA SER A 42 -0.42 -7.73 -15.57
C SER A 42 -1.60 -7.09 -14.85
N TYR A 43 -2.24 -6.14 -15.50
CA TYR A 43 -3.41 -5.49 -14.93
C TYR A 43 -4.54 -6.51 -14.71
N LYS A 44 -4.81 -7.34 -15.70
CA LYS A 44 -5.88 -8.32 -15.59
C LYS A 44 -5.60 -9.36 -14.52
N MET A 45 -4.34 -9.75 -14.38
CA MET A 45 -3.95 -10.69 -13.33
C MET A 45 -4.17 -10.09 -11.95
N TRP A 46 -3.76 -8.85 -11.78
CA TRP A 46 -3.99 -8.17 -10.52
C TRP A 46 -5.48 -8.05 -10.23
N LYS A 47 -6.25 -7.64 -11.22
CA LYS A 47 -7.68 -7.43 -11.03
C LYS A 47 -8.39 -8.71 -10.63
N ALA A 48 -8.03 -9.82 -11.22
CA ALA A 48 -8.64 -11.10 -10.88
C ALA A 48 -8.26 -11.56 -9.49
N LYS A 49 -7.06 -11.17 -9.02
CA LYS A 49 -6.53 -11.72 -7.79
C LYS A 49 -6.73 -10.83 -6.59
N GLU A 50 -6.59 -9.51 -6.76
CA GLU A 50 -6.55 -8.60 -5.62
C GLU A 50 -7.68 -7.58 -5.56
N SER A 51 -8.35 -7.34 -6.67
CA SER A 51 -9.33 -6.25 -6.73
C SER A 51 -10.32 -6.28 -5.57
N GLY A 52 -10.41 -5.17 -4.87
CA GLY A 52 -11.37 -5.00 -3.77
C GLY A 52 -11.10 -5.80 -2.52
N LYS A 53 -10.02 -6.55 -2.48
CA LYS A 53 -9.76 -7.42 -1.32
C LYS A 53 -9.14 -6.64 -0.17
N ARG A 54 -9.54 -7.01 1.03
CA ARG A 54 -8.96 -6.44 2.23
C ARG A 54 -7.55 -6.97 2.45
N ILE A 55 -6.71 -6.14 3.05
CA ILE A 55 -5.34 -6.52 3.36
C ILE A 55 -5.37 -7.28 4.68
N THR A 56 -5.14 -8.59 4.59
CA THR A 56 -5.25 -9.46 5.75
C THR A 56 -4.00 -10.29 5.99
N ASN A 57 -2.92 -10.02 5.28
CA ASN A 57 -1.70 -10.81 5.39
C ASN A 57 -0.88 -10.35 6.58
N LEU A 58 -0.94 -11.12 7.66
CA LEU A 58 -0.27 -10.77 8.91
C LEU A 58 1.06 -11.48 8.97
N ASN A 59 2.15 -10.76 9.23
CA ASN A 59 3.46 -11.39 9.31
C ASN A 59 3.73 -11.88 10.74
N THR A 60 4.88 -12.51 10.95
CA THR A 60 5.20 -13.10 12.25
C THR A 60 5.44 -12.08 13.34
N ASP A 61 5.70 -10.82 12.95
CA ASP A 61 5.92 -9.77 13.92
C ASP A 61 4.63 -9.06 14.33
N GLY A 62 3.51 -9.51 13.80
CA GLY A 62 2.22 -8.93 14.17
C GLY A 62 1.80 -7.75 13.32
N TYR A 63 2.43 -7.52 12.17
CA TYR A 63 2.07 -6.43 11.28
C TYR A 63 1.37 -6.95 10.04
N TYR A 64 0.36 -6.22 9.59
CA TYR A 64 -0.23 -6.52 8.30
C TYR A 64 0.67 -5.96 7.21
N ILE A 65 0.93 -6.77 6.20
CA ILE A 65 1.83 -6.39 5.11
C ILE A 65 1.15 -6.54 3.77
N VAL A 66 1.64 -5.81 2.80
CA VAL A 66 1.14 -5.88 1.44
C VAL A 66 2.30 -5.75 0.48
N TYR A 67 2.21 -6.44 -0.63
CA TYR A 67 3.22 -6.37 -1.67
C TYR A 67 2.68 -5.51 -2.80
N THR A 68 3.46 -4.53 -3.22
CA THR A 68 3.07 -3.70 -4.35
C THR A 68 4.32 -3.27 -5.09
N ASN A 69 4.14 -2.77 -6.30
CA ASN A 69 5.27 -2.31 -7.09
C ASN A 69 5.68 -0.91 -6.67
N THR A 70 6.97 -0.68 -6.71
CA THR A 70 7.49 0.68 -6.59
C THR A 70 7.54 1.28 -7.98
N ILE A 71 7.98 2.54 -8.07
CA ILE A 71 8.11 3.19 -9.36
C ILE A 71 9.11 2.51 -10.28
N ASN A 72 9.98 1.66 -9.74
CA ASN A 72 10.93 0.91 -10.55
C ASN A 72 10.40 -0.48 -10.91
N ASN A 73 9.12 -0.71 -10.71
CA ASN A 73 8.47 -1.98 -10.99
C ASN A 73 9.01 -3.14 -10.18
N LYS A 74 9.63 -2.85 -9.05
CA LYS A 74 10.03 -3.90 -8.14
C LYS A 74 8.91 -4.17 -7.18
N VAL A 75 8.62 -5.45 -6.96
CA VAL A 75 7.65 -5.82 -5.94
C VAL A 75 8.31 -5.63 -4.58
N THR A 76 7.72 -4.82 -3.75
CA THR A 76 8.27 -4.49 -2.45
C THR A 76 7.21 -4.69 -1.39
N ARG A 77 7.65 -5.13 -0.23
CA ARG A 77 6.76 -5.37 0.90
C ARG A 77 6.66 -4.11 1.75
N PHE A 78 5.45 -3.72 2.07
CA PHE A 78 5.21 -2.56 2.92
C PHE A 78 4.29 -2.94 4.06
N LYS A 79 4.43 -2.27 5.19
CA LYS A 79 3.51 -2.42 6.31
C LYS A 79 2.25 -1.59 6.03
N ALA A 80 1.10 -2.19 6.26
CA ALA A 80 -0.17 -1.52 5.95
C ALA A 80 -0.32 -0.21 6.71
N HIS A 81 0.11 -0.15 7.98
CA HIS A 81 -0.07 1.07 8.75
C HIS A 81 0.73 2.25 8.19
N ARG A 82 1.85 1.97 7.51
CA ARG A 82 2.62 3.03 6.87
C ARG A 82 1.90 3.55 5.64
N ILE A 83 1.28 2.65 4.88
CA ILE A 83 0.49 3.04 3.73
C ILE A 83 -0.70 3.89 4.18
N ILE A 84 -1.37 3.48 5.25
CA ILE A 84 -2.47 4.24 5.81
C ILE A 84 -2.03 5.63 6.20
N TYR A 85 -0.87 5.75 6.85
CA TYR A 85 -0.35 7.06 7.23
C TYR A 85 -0.15 7.96 6.02
N VAL A 86 0.46 7.41 4.96
CA VAL A 86 0.71 8.19 3.75
C VAL A 86 -0.60 8.65 3.12
N ILE A 87 -1.58 7.78 3.03
CA ILE A 87 -2.87 8.14 2.45
C ILE A 87 -3.57 9.17 3.29
N ALA A 88 -3.59 9.00 4.60
CA ALA A 88 -4.33 9.89 5.49
C ALA A 88 -3.70 11.28 5.57
N ASN A 89 -2.38 11.35 5.48
CA ASN A 89 -1.66 12.61 5.65
C ASN A 89 -1.12 13.18 4.34
N ASN A 90 -1.32 12.47 3.24
CA ASN A 90 -0.90 12.92 1.93
C ASN A 90 0.59 13.23 1.84
N THR A 91 1.42 12.42 2.52
CA THR A 91 2.86 12.61 2.50
C THR A 91 3.56 11.28 2.72
N ASN A 92 4.70 11.10 2.08
CA ASN A 92 5.55 9.94 2.34
C ASN A 92 6.80 10.35 3.11
N ASP A 93 6.79 11.51 3.73
CA ASP A 93 7.90 11.99 4.53
C ASP A 93 7.79 11.42 5.94
N PHE A 94 8.68 10.49 6.27
CA PHE A 94 8.64 9.83 7.56
C PHE A 94 9.62 10.43 8.56
N GLN A 95 10.26 11.53 8.22
CA GLN A 95 11.16 12.15 9.18
C GLN A 95 10.41 12.59 10.43
N ASN A 96 9.21 13.08 10.24
CA ASN A 96 8.40 13.52 11.37
C ASN A 96 7.60 12.38 11.97
N LEU A 97 7.62 11.24 11.36
CA LEU A 97 6.81 10.14 11.81
C LEU A 97 7.30 9.58 13.13
N LEU A 98 8.59 9.70 13.39
CA LEU A 98 9.15 9.21 14.65
C LEU A 98 8.46 9.80 15.85
N ILE A 99 8.04 11.03 15.73
CA ILE A 99 7.36 11.71 16.81
C ILE A 99 6.04 11.05 17.12
N HIS A 100 5.44 10.48 16.11
CA HIS A 100 4.09 9.96 16.24
C HIS A 100 4.05 8.51 16.66
N HIS A 101 5.20 7.87 16.75
CA HIS A 101 5.25 6.48 17.15
C HIS A 101 5.18 6.29 18.63
N ILE A 102 5.17 7.33 19.36
CA ILE A 102 5.16 7.21 20.80
C ILE A 102 3.78 6.98 21.35
N TYR A 103 2.79 6.99 20.54
CA TYR A 103 1.45 6.74 21.06
C TYR A 103 0.81 5.53 20.41
#